data_3f356e9718f5348f5c6dabe515733785
#
_entry.id   3f356e9718f5348f5c6dabe515733785
#
_cell.length_a   1.000
_cell.length_b   1.000
_cell.length_c   1.000
_cell.angle_alpha   90.00
_cell.angle_beta   90.00
_cell.angle_gamma   90.00
#
_symmetry.space_group_name_H-M   'P 1'
#
loop_
_entity.id
_entity.type
_entity.pdbx_description
1 polymer ?
#
loop_
_entity_poly.entity_id
_entity_poly.type
_entity_poly.pdbx_seq_one_letter_code
_entity_poly.pdbx_strand_id
1 'polypeptide(L)'
;KDEILTRYLNLVSFGNHAFGIEAAARTYFNTSARDLNPAQAALLVGLLQSVEGLNPYTNPDGAVRRRNVVLNNMAAEGYIEQSEADRWAGAPLGVLDTPNTLPEGCITAGDSGFMCDYALKYLADKGLDLDAIKNGSYTITTTLDPVAQEAALNAARNNVSPYTPGVAEVLDIVEPGTESHDIKAMASSRYYGLDLDQSQTILPQPASLVGAGAGSVFKIFTAATALEQGYG
;
A
#
# COMPACT_ATOMS: atom_id res chain seq x y z
N LYS A 1 -14.16 21.71 -14.38
CA LYS A 1 -13.05 22.28 -13.58
C LYS A 1 -12.75 21.36 -12.39
N ASP A 2 -13.76 20.91 -11.67
CA ASP A 2 -13.62 20.07 -10.47
C ASP A 2 -13.00 18.69 -10.80
N GLU A 3 -13.38 18.07 -11.91
CA GLU A 3 -12.78 16.83 -12.37
C GLU A 3 -11.27 16.95 -12.63
N ILE A 4 -10.85 18.05 -13.27
CA ILE A 4 -9.42 18.33 -13.52
C ILE A 4 -8.68 18.48 -12.20
N LEU A 5 -9.23 19.24 -11.27
CA LEU A 5 -8.63 19.46 -9.95
C LEU A 5 -8.55 18.14 -9.16
N THR A 6 -9.61 17.34 -9.17
CA THR A 6 -9.63 16.04 -8.51
C THR A 6 -8.55 15.11 -9.06
N ARG A 7 -8.43 15.00 -10.39
CA ARG A 7 -7.39 14.19 -11.03
C ARG A 7 -5.99 14.71 -10.69
N TYR A 8 -5.78 16.02 -10.76
CA TYR A 8 -4.50 16.64 -10.42
C TYR A 8 -4.10 16.36 -8.98
N LEU A 9 -4.99 16.58 -8.01
CA LEU A 9 -4.73 16.37 -6.59
C LEU A 9 -4.50 14.90 -6.24
N ASN A 10 -5.00 13.97 -7.04
CA ASN A 10 -4.77 12.53 -6.82
C ASN A 10 -3.47 12.01 -7.45
N LEU A 11 -2.86 12.76 -8.38
CA LEU A 11 -1.68 12.29 -9.13
C LEU A 11 -0.39 13.02 -8.74
N VAL A 12 -0.50 14.30 -8.33
CA VAL A 12 0.69 15.12 -8.11
C VAL A 12 1.52 14.64 -6.92
N SER A 13 2.85 14.71 -7.06
CA SER A 13 3.76 14.42 -5.94
C SER A 13 3.83 15.59 -4.97
N PHE A 14 3.71 15.28 -3.68
CA PHE A 14 3.90 16.21 -2.57
C PHE A 14 5.24 16.02 -1.84
N GLY A 15 6.14 15.15 -2.36
CA GLY A 15 7.40 14.78 -1.72
C GLY A 15 7.25 13.65 -0.72
N ASN A 16 8.39 13.20 -0.18
CA ASN A 16 8.45 12.09 0.78
C ASN A 16 7.64 10.86 0.32
N HIS A 17 7.70 10.54 -0.99
CA HIS A 17 6.96 9.45 -1.65
C HIS A 17 5.42 9.57 -1.58
N ALA A 18 4.89 10.74 -1.20
CA ALA A 18 3.45 10.99 -1.16
C ALA A 18 2.93 11.45 -2.52
N PHE A 19 2.23 10.57 -3.23
CA PHE A 19 1.51 10.87 -4.46
C PHE A 19 0.02 11.01 -4.17
N GLY A 20 -0.55 12.16 -4.47
CA GLY A 20 -1.92 12.52 -4.15
C GLY A 20 -2.10 13.12 -2.76
N ILE A 21 -3.17 13.93 -2.63
CA ILE A 21 -3.44 14.72 -1.43
C ILE A 21 -3.74 13.88 -0.18
N GLU A 22 -4.39 12.72 -0.35
CA GLU A 22 -4.69 11.82 0.77
C GLU A 22 -3.39 11.19 1.31
N ALA A 23 -2.50 10.73 0.42
CA ALA A 23 -1.19 10.22 0.82
C ALA A 23 -0.37 11.31 1.52
N ALA A 24 -0.38 12.53 0.99
CA ALA A 24 0.31 13.67 1.60
C ALA A 24 -0.22 14.01 3.00
N ALA A 25 -1.55 14.05 3.18
CA ALA A 25 -2.16 14.30 4.48
C ALA A 25 -1.71 13.26 5.53
N ARG A 26 -1.64 11.98 5.14
CA ARG A 26 -1.17 10.91 6.01
C ARG A 26 0.32 10.97 6.27
N THR A 27 1.11 11.26 5.23
CA THR A 27 2.58 11.34 5.34
C THR A 27 3.04 12.46 6.25
N TYR A 28 2.47 13.65 6.09
CA TYR A 28 2.92 14.83 6.82
C TYR A 28 2.23 15.02 8.17
N PHE A 29 0.95 14.60 8.31
CA PHE A 29 0.10 14.94 9.46
C PHE A 29 -0.59 13.75 10.11
N ASN A 30 -0.47 12.54 9.56
CA ASN A 30 -1.19 11.33 9.99
C ASN A 30 -2.73 11.56 10.09
N THR A 31 -3.27 12.29 9.13
CA THR A 31 -4.71 12.60 9.05
C THR A 31 -5.25 12.35 7.64
N SER A 32 -6.55 12.43 7.44
CA SER A 32 -7.14 12.34 6.10
C SER A 32 -7.14 13.71 5.41
N ALA A 33 -7.18 13.72 4.08
CA ALA A 33 -7.26 14.97 3.32
C ALA A 33 -8.50 15.80 3.66
N ARG A 34 -9.60 15.13 4.05
CA ARG A 34 -10.84 15.78 4.48
C ARG A 34 -10.69 16.58 5.77
N ASP A 35 -9.81 16.13 6.67
CA ASP A 35 -9.65 16.66 8.02
C ASP A 35 -8.50 17.67 8.13
N LEU A 36 -7.88 18.03 6.98
CA LEU A 36 -6.84 19.04 6.93
C LEU A 36 -7.38 20.41 7.37
N ASN A 37 -6.70 21.05 8.30
CA ASN A 37 -6.97 22.46 8.61
C ASN A 37 -6.36 23.40 7.53
N PRO A 38 -6.74 24.68 7.50
CA PRO A 38 -6.27 25.62 6.49
C PRO A 38 -4.74 25.75 6.39
N ALA A 39 -4.02 25.68 7.52
CA ALA A 39 -2.55 25.75 7.52
C ALA A 39 -1.92 24.49 6.91
N GLN A 40 -2.45 23.33 7.21
CA GLN A 40 -1.99 22.05 6.65
C GLN A 40 -2.28 21.99 5.15
N ALA A 41 -3.48 22.36 4.72
CA ALA A 41 -3.83 22.44 3.30
C ALA A 41 -2.93 23.44 2.55
N ALA A 42 -2.70 24.63 3.12
CA ALA A 42 -1.83 25.64 2.55
C ALA A 42 -0.36 25.19 2.46
N LEU A 43 0.12 24.42 3.44
CA LEU A 43 1.46 23.82 3.38
C LEU A 43 1.56 22.87 2.19
N LEU A 44 0.64 21.90 2.08
CA LEU A 44 0.68 20.91 0.99
C LEU A 44 0.60 21.59 -0.38
N VAL A 45 -0.33 22.55 -0.58
CA VAL A 45 -0.39 23.32 -1.82
C VAL A 45 0.90 24.10 -2.06
N GLY A 46 1.50 24.62 -0.99
CA GLY A 46 2.78 25.34 -1.06
C GLY A 46 3.92 24.48 -1.61
N LEU A 47 3.97 23.18 -1.23
CA LEU A 47 4.99 22.22 -1.68
C LEU A 47 4.99 22.01 -3.20
N LEU A 48 3.83 22.16 -3.86
CA LEU A 48 3.71 21.94 -5.30
C LEU A 48 4.56 22.89 -6.16
N GLN A 49 5.00 24.00 -5.59
CA GLN A 49 5.92 24.92 -6.29
C GLN A 49 7.34 24.33 -6.43
N SER A 50 7.82 23.66 -5.38
CA SER A 50 9.14 23.03 -5.34
C SER A 50 9.17 22.02 -4.20
N VAL A 51 8.86 20.80 -4.51
CA VAL A 51 8.69 19.72 -3.52
C VAL A 51 9.95 19.51 -2.66
N GLU A 52 11.12 19.48 -3.28
CA GLU A 52 12.39 19.32 -2.57
C GLU A 52 12.84 20.62 -1.89
N GLY A 53 12.72 21.76 -2.58
CA GLY A 53 13.21 23.04 -2.09
C GLY A 53 12.37 23.63 -0.95
N LEU A 54 11.13 23.18 -0.77
CA LEU A 54 10.20 23.63 0.26
C LEU A 54 9.83 22.50 1.25
N ASN A 55 10.57 21.38 1.22
CA ASN A 55 10.33 20.26 2.11
C ASN A 55 10.44 20.71 3.59
N PRO A 56 9.41 20.52 4.42
CA PRO A 56 9.37 21.04 5.79
C PRO A 56 10.41 20.38 6.72
N TYR A 57 10.95 19.22 6.35
CA TYR A 57 11.97 18.53 7.12
C TYR A 57 13.39 19.03 6.82
N THR A 58 13.64 19.51 5.62
CA THR A 58 14.96 19.99 5.18
C THR A 58 15.05 21.51 5.08
N ASN A 59 13.91 22.21 4.85
CA ASN A 59 13.82 23.65 4.76
C ASN A 59 12.54 24.19 5.44
N PRO A 60 12.42 24.06 6.78
CA PRO A 60 11.21 24.45 7.50
C PRO A 60 10.87 25.95 7.32
N ASP A 61 11.87 26.82 7.31
CA ASP A 61 11.66 28.26 7.13
C ASP A 61 11.10 28.60 5.74
N GLY A 62 11.57 27.92 4.70
CA GLY A 62 11.04 28.04 3.34
C GLY A 62 9.59 27.56 3.27
N ALA A 63 9.30 26.44 3.90
CA ALA A 63 7.96 25.88 3.98
C ALA A 63 6.99 26.82 4.70
N VAL A 64 7.39 27.41 5.84
CA VAL A 64 6.59 28.41 6.57
C VAL A 64 6.29 29.62 5.70
N ARG A 65 7.31 30.20 5.07
CA ARG A 65 7.10 31.37 4.18
C ARG A 65 6.12 31.05 3.05
N ARG A 66 6.28 29.90 2.41
CA ARG A 66 5.42 29.51 1.30
C ARG A 66 3.99 29.20 1.74
N ARG A 67 3.81 28.49 2.86
CA ARG A 67 2.49 28.28 3.48
C ARG A 67 1.78 29.61 3.72
N ASN A 68 2.47 30.58 4.29
CA ASN A 68 1.89 31.89 4.63
C ASN A 68 1.47 32.68 3.37
N VAL A 69 2.22 32.56 2.26
CA VAL A 69 1.79 33.11 0.95
C VAL A 69 0.49 32.45 0.50
N VAL A 70 0.34 31.14 0.62
CA VAL A 70 -0.88 30.43 0.23
C VAL A 70 -2.05 30.85 1.13
N LEU A 71 -1.86 30.96 2.45
CA LEU A 71 -2.90 31.42 3.38
C LEU A 71 -3.40 32.83 3.04
N ASN A 72 -2.48 33.77 2.74
CA ASN A 72 -2.86 35.10 2.33
C ASN A 72 -3.63 35.10 0.99
N ASN A 73 -3.26 34.28 0.04
CA ASN A 73 -4.01 34.11 -1.20
C ASN A 73 -5.41 33.52 -0.95
N MET A 74 -5.54 32.57 -0.04
CA MET A 74 -6.85 32.02 0.36
C MET A 74 -7.76 33.11 0.95
N ALA A 75 -7.20 34.01 1.76
CA ALA A 75 -7.95 35.15 2.31
C ALA A 75 -8.30 36.18 1.21
N ALA A 76 -7.38 36.52 0.34
CA ALA A 76 -7.61 37.46 -0.76
C ALA A 76 -8.71 36.98 -1.73
N GLU A 77 -8.81 35.65 -1.94
CA GLU A 77 -9.85 35.01 -2.77
C GLU A 77 -11.14 34.71 -1.98
N GLY A 78 -11.20 35.04 -0.69
CA GLY A 78 -12.42 34.90 0.12
C GLY A 78 -12.72 33.46 0.57
N TYR A 79 -11.75 32.55 0.54
CA TYR A 79 -11.91 31.18 1.06
C TYR A 79 -11.85 31.11 2.58
N ILE A 80 -11.11 32.04 3.21
CA ILE A 80 -11.01 32.21 4.65
C ILE A 80 -10.98 33.70 4.98
N GLU A 81 -11.28 34.07 6.22
CA GLU A 81 -11.13 35.45 6.70
C GLU A 81 -9.65 35.82 6.90
N GLN A 82 -9.27 37.08 6.73
CA GLN A 82 -7.88 37.54 6.93
C GLN A 82 -7.38 37.25 8.35
N SER A 83 -8.23 37.43 9.36
CA SER A 83 -7.91 37.10 10.76
C SER A 83 -7.62 35.64 10.98
N GLU A 84 -8.26 34.78 10.21
CA GLU A 84 -7.98 33.35 10.23
C GLU A 84 -6.65 33.02 9.55
N ALA A 85 -6.35 33.64 8.41
CA ALA A 85 -5.06 33.53 7.75
C ALA A 85 -3.92 33.97 8.66
N ASP A 86 -4.05 35.10 9.35
CA ASP A 86 -3.05 35.63 10.28
C ASP A 86 -2.82 34.67 11.46
N ARG A 87 -3.89 34.12 12.02
CA ARG A 87 -3.80 33.12 13.08
C ARG A 87 -3.01 31.88 12.64
N TRP A 88 -3.33 31.34 11.47
CA TRP A 88 -2.66 30.16 10.94
C TRP A 88 -1.23 30.42 10.47
N ALA A 89 -0.94 31.65 10.01
CA ALA A 89 0.41 32.08 9.65
C ALA A 89 1.37 32.09 10.86
N GLY A 90 0.86 32.36 12.06
CA GLY A 90 1.62 32.31 13.31
C GLY A 90 1.75 30.91 13.93
N ALA A 91 0.99 29.92 13.43
CA ALA A 91 1.02 28.56 13.95
C ALA A 91 2.26 27.78 13.46
N PRO A 92 2.77 26.79 14.23
CA PRO A 92 3.80 25.86 13.75
C PRO A 92 3.32 25.12 12.49
N LEU A 93 4.23 24.47 11.76
CA LEU A 93 3.88 23.68 10.57
C LEU A 93 2.97 22.51 10.89
N GLY A 94 3.09 21.95 12.10
CA GLY A 94 2.27 20.83 12.57
C GLY A 94 2.53 19.52 11.86
N VAL A 95 3.67 19.40 11.17
CA VAL A 95 4.11 18.13 10.58
C VAL A 95 4.59 17.18 11.68
N LEU A 96 4.53 15.89 11.41
CA LEU A 96 5.12 14.85 12.27
C LEU A 96 6.64 15.08 12.40
N ASP A 97 7.27 14.55 13.46
CA ASP A 97 8.72 14.64 13.65
C ASP A 97 9.51 13.97 12.53
N THR A 98 8.96 12.90 11.99
CA THR A 98 9.44 12.21 10.77
C THR A 98 8.26 11.96 9.84
N PRO A 99 8.46 12.04 8.50
CA PRO A 99 7.38 11.77 7.57
C PRO A 99 6.91 10.33 7.74
N ASN A 100 5.59 10.15 7.85
CA ASN A 100 4.98 8.82 7.82
C ASN A 100 4.93 8.35 6.36
N THR A 101 6.08 7.88 5.87
CA THR A 101 6.17 7.37 4.51
C THR A 101 5.37 6.08 4.41
N LEU A 102 4.28 6.14 3.64
CA LEU A 102 3.53 4.93 3.32
C LEU A 102 4.43 4.02 2.48
N PRO A 103 4.64 2.77 2.88
CA PRO A 103 5.38 1.82 2.06
C PRO A 103 4.72 1.68 0.69
N GLU A 104 5.53 1.69 -0.37
CA GLU A 104 5.04 1.50 -1.73
C GLU A 104 4.56 0.06 -1.97
N GLY A 105 3.60 -0.10 -2.87
CA GLY A 105 3.12 -1.41 -3.32
C GLY A 105 2.35 -2.18 -2.23
N CYS A 106 2.58 -3.49 -2.18
CA CYS A 106 1.85 -4.42 -1.31
C CYS A 106 2.36 -4.48 0.14
N ILE A 107 3.37 -3.68 0.52
CA ILE A 107 3.95 -3.72 1.87
C ILE A 107 2.92 -3.30 2.93
N THR A 108 2.07 -2.33 2.62
CA THR A 108 0.98 -1.89 3.51
C THR A 108 -0.11 -2.93 3.72
N ALA A 109 -0.19 -3.95 2.86
CA ALA A 109 -1.13 -5.04 3.01
C ALA A 109 -0.73 -6.04 4.11
N GLY A 110 0.45 -5.85 4.73
CA GLY A 110 0.94 -6.70 5.81
C GLY A 110 0.90 -8.18 5.44
N ASP A 111 0.24 -8.98 6.26
CA ASP A 111 0.14 -10.42 6.06
C ASP A 111 -0.64 -10.85 4.79
N SER A 112 -1.34 -9.93 4.14
CA SER A 112 -1.97 -10.14 2.83
C SER A 112 -1.07 -9.70 1.66
N GLY A 113 0.17 -9.29 1.92
CA GLY A 113 1.10 -8.77 0.91
C GLY A 113 1.40 -9.76 -0.22
N PHE A 114 1.52 -11.04 0.09
CA PHE A 114 1.72 -12.08 -0.94
C PHE A 114 0.53 -12.18 -1.92
N MET A 115 -0.70 -12.10 -1.39
CA MET A 115 -1.90 -12.09 -2.22
C MET A 115 -2.01 -10.80 -3.04
N CYS A 116 -1.63 -9.66 -2.47
CA CYS A 116 -1.58 -8.39 -3.16
C CYS A 116 -0.62 -8.44 -4.36
N ASP A 117 0.61 -8.92 -4.16
CA ASP A 117 1.61 -9.07 -5.24
C ASP A 117 1.14 -10.04 -6.33
N TYR A 118 0.57 -11.16 -5.92
CA TYR A 118 0.01 -12.13 -6.86
C TYR A 118 -1.10 -11.52 -7.70
N ALA A 119 -2.02 -10.76 -7.08
CA ALA A 119 -3.12 -10.10 -7.76
C ALA A 119 -2.60 -9.05 -8.78
N LEU A 120 -1.59 -8.25 -8.41
CA LEU A 120 -0.99 -7.28 -9.32
C LEU A 120 -0.32 -7.96 -10.53
N LYS A 121 0.41 -9.06 -10.29
CA LYS A 121 1.00 -9.85 -11.37
C LYS A 121 -0.06 -10.46 -12.27
N TYR A 122 -1.10 -11.05 -11.68
CA TYR A 122 -2.23 -11.61 -12.45
C TYR A 122 -2.90 -10.57 -13.33
N LEU A 123 -3.12 -9.36 -12.82
CA LEU A 123 -3.70 -8.25 -13.59
C LEU A 123 -2.77 -7.80 -14.72
N ALA A 124 -1.47 -7.73 -14.48
CA ALA A 124 -0.48 -7.41 -15.51
C ALA A 124 -0.49 -8.46 -16.64
N ASP A 125 -0.55 -9.75 -16.31
CA ASP A 125 -0.67 -10.84 -17.27
C ASP A 125 -1.99 -10.78 -18.09
N LYS A 126 -3.02 -10.10 -17.55
CA LYS A 126 -4.29 -9.81 -18.24
C LYS A 126 -4.30 -8.46 -18.97
N GLY A 127 -3.18 -7.75 -19.03
CA GLY A 127 -3.03 -6.49 -19.75
C GLY A 127 -3.33 -5.22 -18.94
N LEU A 128 -3.54 -5.33 -17.63
CA LEU A 128 -3.68 -4.19 -16.73
C LEU A 128 -2.41 -4.08 -15.87
N ASP A 129 -1.40 -3.39 -16.40
CA ASP A 129 -0.12 -3.23 -15.74
C ASP A 129 -0.17 -2.25 -14.55
N LEU A 130 0.93 -2.21 -13.78
CA LEU A 130 1.03 -1.41 -12.57
C LEU A 130 0.90 0.10 -12.85
N ASP A 131 1.40 0.58 -13.99
CA ASP A 131 1.31 2.00 -14.36
C ASP A 131 -0.14 2.38 -14.72
N ALA A 132 -0.86 1.50 -15.41
CA ALA A 132 -2.28 1.69 -15.64
C ALA A 132 -3.06 1.69 -14.33
N ILE A 133 -2.75 0.80 -13.39
CA ILE A 133 -3.38 0.75 -12.06
C ILE A 133 -3.13 2.05 -11.29
N LYS A 134 -1.88 2.52 -11.22
CA LYS A 134 -1.50 3.76 -10.52
C LYS A 134 -2.21 5.00 -11.10
N ASN A 135 -2.37 5.05 -12.42
CA ASN A 135 -2.95 6.19 -13.11
C ASN A 135 -4.49 6.13 -13.20
N GLY A 136 -5.09 4.96 -13.01
CA GLY A 136 -6.51 4.72 -13.26
C GLY A 136 -7.43 4.83 -12.06
N SER A 137 -6.90 4.98 -10.84
CA SER A 137 -7.70 5.01 -9.59
C SER A 137 -8.63 3.79 -9.44
N TYR A 138 -8.12 2.60 -9.76
CA TYR A 138 -8.89 1.36 -9.67
C TYR A 138 -9.14 0.94 -8.22
N THR A 139 -10.29 0.34 -7.98
CA THR A 139 -10.55 -0.48 -6.80
C THR A 139 -10.39 -1.94 -7.20
N ILE A 140 -9.43 -2.64 -6.60
CA ILE A 140 -9.17 -4.05 -6.88
C ILE A 140 -9.75 -4.88 -5.74
N THR A 141 -10.77 -5.67 -6.05
CA THR A 141 -11.35 -6.62 -5.10
C THR A 141 -10.78 -8.01 -5.37
N THR A 142 -10.21 -8.63 -4.33
CA THR A 142 -9.67 -9.99 -4.40
C THR A 142 -10.65 -11.01 -3.83
N THR A 143 -10.38 -12.29 -4.05
CA THR A 143 -11.15 -13.41 -3.51
C THR A 143 -10.68 -13.86 -2.12
N LEU A 144 -9.70 -13.15 -1.54
CA LEU A 144 -9.13 -13.45 -0.22
C LEU A 144 -10.24 -13.45 0.84
N ASP A 145 -10.28 -14.52 1.63
CA ASP A 145 -11.13 -14.65 2.82
C ASP A 145 -10.28 -14.34 4.06
N PRO A 146 -10.58 -13.27 4.81
CA PRO A 146 -9.79 -12.89 5.98
C PRO A 146 -9.70 -13.99 7.04
N VAL A 147 -10.74 -14.79 7.23
CA VAL A 147 -10.77 -15.88 8.22
C VAL A 147 -9.86 -17.03 7.75
N ALA A 148 -9.95 -17.39 6.48
CA ALA A 148 -9.09 -18.42 5.89
C ALA A 148 -7.62 -17.97 5.89
N GLN A 149 -7.35 -16.69 5.59
CA GLN A 149 -6.00 -16.12 5.60
C GLN A 149 -5.39 -16.16 7.00
N GLU A 150 -6.13 -15.75 8.02
CA GLU A 150 -5.66 -15.80 9.41
C GLU A 150 -5.39 -17.23 9.86
N ALA A 151 -6.27 -18.17 9.54
CA ALA A 151 -6.10 -19.59 9.86
C ALA A 151 -4.85 -20.18 9.19
N ALA A 152 -4.62 -19.87 7.91
CA ALA A 152 -3.45 -20.32 7.16
C ALA A 152 -2.15 -19.74 7.73
N LEU A 153 -2.11 -18.45 8.08
CA LEU A 153 -0.97 -17.81 8.72
C LEU A 153 -0.64 -18.42 10.07
N ASN A 154 -1.66 -18.63 10.90
CA ASN A 154 -1.48 -19.25 12.21
C ASN A 154 -0.96 -20.70 12.09
N ALA A 155 -1.48 -21.47 11.14
CA ALA A 155 -0.99 -22.83 10.87
C ALA A 155 0.48 -22.82 10.44
N ALA A 156 0.85 -21.99 9.46
CA ALA A 156 2.21 -21.90 8.96
C ALA A 156 3.20 -21.45 10.05
N ARG A 157 2.86 -20.40 10.81
CA ARG A 157 3.74 -19.83 11.86
C ARG A 157 3.86 -20.68 13.11
N ASN A 158 2.83 -21.47 13.44
CA ASN A 158 2.88 -22.40 14.55
C ASN A 158 3.77 -23.62 14.26
N ASN A 159 3.88 -24.03 12.99
CA ASN A 159 4.73 -25.14 12.57
C ASN A 159 6.17 -24.69 12.28
N VAL A 160 6.34 -23.56 11.60
CA VAL A 160 7.66 -22.98 11.28
C VAL A 160 7.71 -21.54 11.73
N SER A 161 8.53 -21.26 12.75
CA SER A 161 8.73 -19.88 13.22
C SER A 161 9.17 -18.97 12.08
N PRO A 162 8.65 -17.72 11.99
CA PRO A 162 9.10 -16.74 11.03
C PRO A 162 10.60 -16.51 11.01
N TYR A 163 11.25 -16.74 12.15
CA TYR A 163 12.69 -16.50 12.36
C TYR A 163 13.57 -17.73 12.09
N THR A 164 13.01 -18.85 11.64
CA THR A 164 13.80 -20.05 11.33
C THR A 164 14.70 -19.81 10.11
N PRO A 165 16.04 -19.86 10.23
CA PRO A 165 16.93 -19.57 9.11
C PRO A 165 16.78 -20.55 7.96
N GLY A 166 16.69 -20.03 6.72
CA GLY A 166 16.70 -20.85 5.50
C GLY A 166 15.43 -21.70 5.25
N VAL A 167 14.43 -21.60 6.13
CA VAL A 167 13.17 -22.36 6.00
C VAL A 167 11.98 -21.41 6.05
N ALA A 168 11.01 -21.64 5.19
CA ALA A 168 9.70 -21.03 5.26
C ALA A 168 8.64 -22.09 4.94
N GLU A 169 7.53 -22.07 5.68
CA GLU A 169 6.34 -22.85 5.35
C GLU A 169 5.36 -21.96 4.61
N VAL A 170 4.77 -22.48 3.54
CA VAL A 170 3.74 -21.78 2.76
C VAL A 170 2.47 -22.63 2.76
N LEU A 171 1.32 -21.94 2.79
CA LEU A 171 0.02 -22.58 2.77
C LEU A 171 -0.95 -21.73 1.96
N ASP A 172 -1.44 -22.31 0.88
CA ASP A 172 -2.46 -21.71 0.03
C ASP A 172 -3.78 -22.44 0.19
N ILE A 173 -4.86 -21.68 0.26
CA ILE A 173 -6.23 -22.22 0.29
C ILE A 173 -6.91 -21.78 -0.99
N VAL A 174 -7.31 -22.77 -1.80
CA VAL A 174 -8.01 -22.57 -3.06
C VAL A 174 -9.36 -23.26 -2.99
N GLU A 175 -10.40 -22.52 -3.35
CA GLU A 175 -11.75 -23.09 -3.41
C GLU A 175 -11.85 -24.13 -4.53
N PRO A 176 -12.31 -25.36 -4.22
CA PRO A 176 -12.48 -26.39 -5.25
C PRO A 176 -13.63 -26.01 -6.19
N GLY A 177 -13.43 -26.23 -7.46
CA GLY A 177 -14.46 -25.94 -8.48
C GLY A 177 -14.06 -26.46 -9.85
N THR A 178 -14.99 -26.47 -10.77
CA THR A 178 -14.78 -26.86 -12.18
C THR A 178 -14.65 -25.66 -13.11
N GLU A 179 -15.13 -24.49 -12.68
CA GLU A 179 -15.16 -23.27 -13.49
C GLU A 179 -14.28 -22.15 -12.92
N SER A 180 -14.19 -22.06 -11.59
CA SER A 180 -13.32 -21.10 -10.90
C SER A 180 -12.53 -21.80 -9.80
N HIS A 181 -11.35 -21.24 -9.51
CA HIS A 181 -10.45 -21.70 -8.44
C HIS A 181 -10.04 -20.47 -7.64
N ASP A 182 -11.00 -19.95 -6.86
CA ASP A 182 -10.78 -18.74 -6.06
C ASP A 182 -9.73 -18.98 -4.99
N ILE A 183 -8.70 -18.14 -4.97
CA ILE A 183 -7.69 -18.18 -3.91
C ILE A 183 -8.27 -17.48 -2.69
N LYS A 184 -8.47 -18.24 -1.61
CA LYS A 184 -9.03 -17.76 -0.34
C LYS A 184 -7.94 -17.36 0.65
N ALA A 185 -6.75 -17.96 0.56
CA ALA A 185 -5.58 -17.56 1.36
C ALA A 185 -4.28 -17.80 0.61
N MET A 186 -3.30 -16.96 0.85
CA MET A 186 -1.90 -17.12 0.46
C MET A 186 -1.03 -16.72 1.65
N ALA A 187 -0.49 -17.71 2.34
CA ALA A 187 0.23 -17.54 3.58
C ALA A 187 1.68 -18.00 3.48
N SER A 188 2.56 -17.31 4.15
CA SER A 188 3.91 -17.75 4.47
C SER A 188 4.15 -17.61 5.96
N SER A 189 4.98 -18.48 6.52
CA SER A 189 5.47 -18.31 7.89
C SER A 189 6.31 -17.02 8.02
N ARG A 190 6.94 -16.54 6.94
CA ARG A 190 7.64 -15.25 6.90
C ARG A 190 6.65 -14.09 6.86
N TYR A 191 7.07 -12.94 7.39
CA TYR A 191 6.31 -11.69 7.23
C TYR A 191 6.55 -11.10 5.83
N TYR A 192 5.53 -10.47 5.27
CA TYR A 192 5.68 -9.74 4.02
C TYR A 192 6.25 -8.34 4.27
N GLY A 193 7.36 -7.99 3.59
CA GLY A 193 8.01 -6.70 3.74
C GLY A 193 9.47 -6.70 3.35
N LEU A 194 10.18 -5.61 3.66
CA LEU A 194 11.57 -5.37 3.25
C LEU A 194 12.57 -5.48 4.41
N ASP A 195 12.11 -5.56 5.65
CA ASP A 195 12.98 -5.62 6.82
C ASP A 195 13.46 -7.05 7.06
N LEU A 196 14.67 -7.35 6.61
CA LEU A 196 15.29 -8.67 6.75
C LEU A 196 15.57 -9.02 8.22
N ASP A 197 15.83 -8.04 9.09
CA ASP A 197 16.08 -8.26 10.52
C ASP A 197 14.80 -8.70 11.23
N GLN A 198 13.64 -8.28 10.72
CA GLN A 198 12.33 -8.72 11.16
C GLN A 198 11.82 -9.96 10.41
N SER A 199 12.69 -10.69 9.72
CA SER A 199 12.33 -11.88 8.93
C SER A 199 11.28 -11.62 7.85
N GLN A 200 11.26 -10.39 7.32
CA GLN A 200 10.39 -10.02 6.23
C GLN A 200 10.96 -10.46 4.87
N THR A 201 10.09 -10.68 3.92
CA THR A 201 10.44 -10.98 2.53
C THR A 201 9.35 -10.52 1.57
N ILE A 202 9.76 -10.06 0.39
CA ILE A 202 8.88 -9.83 -0.76
C ILE A 202 9.00 -10.94 -1.81
N LEU A 203 9.82 -11.97 -1.54
CA LEU A 203 9.89 -13.13 -2.43
C LEU A 203 8.52 -13.80 -2.50
N PRO A 204 8.00 -14.12 -3.69
CA PRO A 204 6.64 -14.64 -3.87
C PRO A 204 6.56 -16.14 -3.46
N GLN A 205 6.91 -16.44 -2.21
CA GLN A 205 7.03 -17.82 -1.71
C GLN A 205 5.78 -18.65 -1.95
N PRO A 206 4.53 -18.16 -1.65
CA PRO A 206 3.33 -18.94 -1.89
C PRO A 206 3.04 -19.17 -3.39
N ALA A 207 3.44 -18.27 -4.27
CA ALA A 207 3.20 -18.34 -5.71
C ALA A 207 4.43 -18.79 -6.52
N SER A 208 5.53 -19.18 -5.84
CA SER A 208 6.76 -19.54 -6.51
C SER A 208 6.68 -20.93 -7.14
N LEU A 209 7.03 -21.01 -8.42
CA LEU A 209 7.23 -22.31 -9.10
C LEU A 209 8.61 -22.90 -8.84
N VAL A 210 9.49 -22.15 -8.17
CA VAL A 210 10.85 -22.57 -7.83
C VAL A 210 10.83 -23.19 -6.45
N GLY A 211 10.77 -24.49 -6.38
CA GLY A 211 10.78 -25.26 -5.14
C GLY A 211 11.69 -26.47 -5.23
N ALA A 212 12.08 -27.02 -4.09
CA ALA A 212 12.91 -28.22 -3.99
C ALA A 212 12.14 -29.53 -4.29
N GLY A 213 10.96 -29.43 -4.89
CA GLY A 213 10.10 -30.55 -5.25
C GLY A 213 8.90 -30.67 -4.29
N ALA A 214 7.78 -31.13 -4.85
CA ALA A 214 6.52 -31.27 -4.11
C ALA A 214 6.48 -32.46 -3.17
N GLY A 215 7.46 -33.36 -3.23
CA GLY A 215 7.53 -34.56 -2.41
C GLY A 215 6.24 -35.40 -2.48
N SER A 216 5.74 -35.85 -1.33
CA SER A 216 4.54 -36.65 -1.24
C SER A 216 3.23 -35.95 -1.60
N VAL A 217 3.22 -34.59 -1.65
CA VAL A 217 2.05 -33.82 -2.11
C VAL A 217 1.72 -34.17 -3.56
N PHE A 218 2.72 -34.55 -4.36
CA PHE A 218 2.52 -34.92 -5.76
C PHE A 218 1.67 -36.22 -5.94
N LYS A 219 1.53 -37.02 -4.89
CA LYS A 219 0.70 -38.25 -4.92
C LYS A 219 -0.78 -37.96 -5.18
N ILE A 220 -1.26 -36.73 -4.89
CA ILE A 220 -2.66 -36.37 -5.16
C ILE A 220 -2.96 -36.42 -6.66
N PHE A 221 -2.01 -36.02 -7.53
CA PHE A 221 -2.19 -36.10 -8.96
C PHE A 221 -2.24 -37.55 -9.47
N THR A 222 -1.40 -38.42 -8.89
CA THR A 222 -1.44 -39.86 -9.20
C THR A 222 -2.75 -40.47 -8.76
N ALA A 223 -3.25 -40.14 -7.57
CA ALA A 223 -4.54 -40.64 -7.07
C ALA A 223 -5.70 -40.11 -7.94
N ALA A 224 -5.71 -38.84 -8.28
CA ALA A 224 -6.73 -38.23 -9.15
C ALA A 224 -6.76 -38.92 -10.53
N THR A 225 -5.60 -39.12 -11.15
CA THR A 225 -5.49 -39.84 -12.44
C THR A 225 -5.98 -41.31 -12.33
N ALA A 226 -5.65 -41.99 -11.25
CA ALA A 226 -6.13 -43.34 -11.02
C ALA A 226 -7.66 -43.42 -10.93
N LEU A 227 -8.27 -42.52 -10.15
CA LEU A 227 -9.73 -42.40 -10.04
C LEU A 227 -10.38 -42.08 -11.38
N GLU A 228 -9.80 -41.16 -12.15
CA GLU A 228 -10.28 -40.76 -13.48
C GLU A 228 -10.26 -41.93 -14.47
N GLN A 229 -9.28 -42.84 -14.30
CA GLN A 229 -9.16 -44.08 -15.08
C GLN A 229 -10.01 -45.25 -14.52
N GLY A 230 -10.80 -45.00 -13.45
CA GLY A 230 -11.70 -46.00 -12.86
C GLY A 230 -11.05 -46.97 -11.88
N TYR A 231 -9.82 -46.69 -11.41
CA TYR A 231 -9.22 -47.42 -10.30
C TYR A 231 -9.77 -46.88 -8.97
N GLY A 232 -10.32 -47.75 -8.12
CA GLY A 232 -10.85 -47.42 -6.79
C GLY A 232 -10.00 -47.98 -5.66
#